data_3e9eb46d113731355419dfc897fd39e0
#
_entry.id   3e9eb46d113731355419dfc897fd39e0
#
_cell.length_a   1.000
_cell.length_b   1.000
_cell.length_c   1.000
_cell.angle_alpha   90.00
_cell.angle_beta   90.00
_cell.angle_gamma   90.00
#
_symmetry.space_group_name_H-M   'P 1'
#
loop_
_entity.id
_entity.type
_entity.pdbx_description
1 polymer ?
#
loop_
_entity_poly.entity_id
_entity_poly.type
_entity_poly.pdbx_seq_one_letter_code
_entity_poly.pdbx_strand_id
1 'polypeptide(L)'
;MLDALKDAMASAAEELERMPERVVQLFHHNDADGLTSGAILTRAFERKGFEVRRFCLEKPYPAVLEKVYEQEGKIIVFADFAGRIAPLLSELNQGRNLTLILDHHIAEPSTDARVLNLDPDLFGLKGDRDISGSATGYLSYCMLLEFYP
;
A
#
# COMPACT_ATOMS: atom_id res chain seq x y z
N MET A 1 -18.57 4.29 4.52
CA MET A 1 -17.22 3.92 5.06
C MET A 1 -16.54 2.90 4.16
N LEU A 2 -17.06 1.68 4.10
CA LEU A 2 -16.44 0.63 3.27
C LEU A 2 -16.46 0.95 1.77
N ASP A 3 -17.55 1.52 1.26
CA ASP A 3 -17.66 1.90 -0.15
C ASP A 3 -16.65 3.01 -0.53
N ALA A 4 -16.46 4.01 0.33
CA ALA A 4 -15.45 5.04 0.12
C ALA A 4 -14.02 4.46 0.07
N LEU A 5 -13.71 3.49 0.92
CA LEU A 5 -12.42 2.77 0.88
C LEU A 5 -12.29 1.97 -0.43
N LYS A 6 -13.33 1.24 -0.84
CA LYS A 6 -13.33 0.49 -2.10
C LYS A 6 -13.14 1.41 -3.31
N ASP A 7 -13.80 2.56 -3.35
CA ASP A 7 -13.65 3.55 -4.41
C ASP A 7 -12.21 4.11 -4.47
N ALA A 8 -11.62 4.40 -3.30
CA ALA A 8 -10.23 4.84 -3.23
C ALA A 8 -9.25 3.75 -3.71
N MET A 9 -9.48 2.49 -3.35
CA MET A 9 -8.68 1.36 -3.81
C MET A 9 -8.83 1.12 -5.32
N ALA A 10 -10.04 1.26 -5.86
CA ALA A 10 -10.28 1.17 -7.31
C ALA A 10 -9.54 2.27 -8.07
N SER A 11 -9.60 3.51 -7.58
CA SER A 11 -8.85 4.64 -8.15
C SER A 11 -7.34 4.40 -8.09
N ALA A 12 -6.83 3.85 -6.98
CA ALA A 12 -5.43 3.50 -6.84
C ALA A 12 -5.01 2.39 -7.82
N ALA A 13 -5.87 1.41 -8.07
CA ALA A 13 -5.65 0.36 -9.07
C ALA A 13 -5.55 0.94 -10.49
N GLU A 14 -6.39 1.92 -10.84
CA GLU A 14 -6.29 2.63 -12.12
C GLU A 14 -4.98 3.42 -12.26
N GLU A 15 -4.55 4.11 -11.21
CA GLU A 15 -3.26 4.82 -11.18
C GLU A 15 -2.09 3.84 -11.39
N LEU A 16 -2.13 2.69 -10.73
CA LEU A 16 -1.15 1.62 -10.87
C LEU A 16 -1.06 1.11 -12.31
N GLU A 17 -2.21 0.86 -12.96
CA GLU A 17 -2.28 0.39 -14.35
C GLU A 17 -1.69 1.39 -15.35
N ARG A 18 -1.78 2.69 -15.07
CA ARG A 18 -1.23 3.76 -15.91
C ARG A 18 0.27 3.92 -15.79
N MET A 19 0.91 3.32 -14.77
CA MET A 19 2.36 3.39 -14.60
C MET A 19 3.08 2.66 -15.73
N PRO A 20 4.13 3.26 -16.32
CA PRO A 20 4.99 2.54 -17.27
C PRO A 20 5.88 1.50 -16.58
N GLU A 21 6.19 1.70 -15.29
CA GLU A 21 6.92 0.73 -14.47
C GLU A 21 6.10 -0.55 -14.28
N ARG A 22 6.77 -1.71 -14.38
CA ARG A 22 6.15 -3.03 -14.19
C ARG A 22 6.75 -3.83 -13.04
N VAL A 23 7.59 -3.19 -12.23
CA VAL A 23 8.15 -3.78 -11.02
C VAL A 23 7.53 -3.09 -9.81
N VAL A 24 6.89 -3.87 -8.95
CA VAL A 24 6.36 -3.42 -7.66
C VAL A 24 7.38 -3.76 -6.57
N GLN A 25 7.82 -2.75 -5.83
CA GLN A 25 8.61 -2.92 -4.61
C GLN A 25 7.64 -3.01 -3.42
N LEU A 26 7.43 -4.21 -2.91
CA LEU A 26 6.48 -4.49 -1.83
C LEU A 26 7.21 -4.68 -0.51
N PHE A 27 7.00 -3.74 0.40
CA PHE A 27 7.49 -3.79 1.78
C PHE A 27 6.36 -4.24 2.68
N HIS A 28 6.55 -5.31 3.46
CA HIS A 28 5.53 -5.80 4.38
C HIS A 28 6.12 -6.07 5.78
N HIS A 29 5.26 -6.02 6.80
CA HIS A 29 5.65 -6.31 8.16
C HIS A 29 6.03 -7.79 8.33
N ASN A 30 6.77 -8.11 9.39
CA ASN A 30 7.33 -9.44 9.62
C ASN A 30 6.49 -10.34 10.53
N ASP A 31 5.32 -9.89 10.95
CA ASP A 31 4.37 -10.72 11.70
C ASP A 31 3.42 -11.51 10.79
N ALA A 32 2.49 -12.27 11.37
CA ALA A 32 1.58 -13.12 10.62
C ALA A 32 0.68 -12.32 9.67
N ASP A 33 0.21 -11.14 10.08
CA ASP A 33 -0.66 -10.28 9.27
C ASP A 33 0.12 -9.66 8.11
N GLY A 34 1.33 -9.18 8.36
CA GLY A 34 2.22 -8.63 7.33
C GLY A 34 2.66 -9.67 6.30
N LEU A 35 3.00 -10.89 6.73
CA LEU A 35 3.36 -11.99 5.82
C LEU A 35 2.16 -12.40 4.95
N THR A 36 0.97 -12.47 5.53
CA THR A 36 -0.27 -12.81 4.81
C THR A 36 -0.66 -11.71 3.83
N SER A 37 -0.63 -10.44 4.24
CA SER A 37 -0.88 -9.28 3.38
C SER A 37 0.10 -9.25 2.20
N GLY A 38 1.39 -9.46 2.48
CA GLY A 38 2.43 -9.51 1.46
C GLY A 38 2.20 -10.64 0.45
N ALA A 39 1.76 -11.81 0.90
CA ALA A 39 1.45 -12.95 0.01
C ALA A 39 0.23 -12.66 -0.88
N ILE A 40 -0.84 -12.11 -0.31
CA ILE A 40 -2.07 -11.74 -1.05
C ILE A 40 -1.75 -10.71 -2.14
N LEU A 41 -1.05 -9.63 -1.77
CA LEU A 41 -0.71 -8.55 -2.70
C LEU A 41 0.27 -9.00 -3.78
N THR A 42 1.24 -9.85 -3.44
CA THR A 42 2.14 -10.46 -4.44
C THR A 42 1.33 -11.16 -5.52
N ARG A 43 0.38 -12.01 -5.12
CA ARG A 43 -0.48 -12.72 -6.09
C ARG A 43 -1.35 -11.78 -6.91
N ALA A 44 -1.86 -10.70 -6.31
CA ALA A 44 -2.65 -9.71 -7.01
C ALA A 44 -1.85 -9.01 -8.11
N PHE A 45 -0.67 -8.51 -7.77
CA PHE A 45 0.19 -7.80 -8.72
C PHE A 45 0.72 -8.74 -9.83
N GLU A 46 1.15 -9.96 -9.49
CA GLU A 46 1.59 -10.95 -10.48
C GLU A 46 0.48 -11.29 -11.47
N ARG A 47 -0.77 -11.43 -11.03
CA ARG A 47 -1.92 -11.66 -11.92
C ARG A 47 -2.21 -10.50 -12.86
N LYS A 48 -1.81 -9.30 -12.48
CA LYS A 48 -1.88 -8.09 -13.33
C LYS A 48 -0.65 -7.89 -14.22
N GLY A 49 0.31 -8.82 -14.19
CA GLY A 49 1.49 -8.79 -15.03
C GLY A 49 2.64 -7.96 -14.49
N PHE A 50 2.64 -7.66 -13.19
CA PHE A 50 3.78 -7.02 -12.52
C PHE A 50 4.78 -8.05 -12.01
N GLU A 51 6.06 -7.70 -12.05
CA GLU A 51 7.09 -8.36 -11.23
C GLU A 51 7.02 -7.80 -9.81
N VAL A 52 7.10 -8.66 -8.81
CA VAL A 52 7.05 -8.22 -7.41
C VAL A 52 8.37 -8.52 -6.71
N ARG A 53 9.00 -7.48 -6.16
CA ARG A 53 10.16 -7.58 -5.29
C ARG A 53 9.72 -7.34 -3.85
N ARG A 54 9.81 -8.38 -3.04
CA ARG A 54 9.34 -8.36 -1.65
C ARG A 54 10.48 -8.05 -0.69
N PHE A 55 10.17 -7.19 0.29
CA PHE A 55 11.07 -6.84 1.38
C PHE A 55 10.30 -6.97 2.70
N CYS A 56 10.78 -7.84 3.58
CA CYS A 56 10.19 -8.05 4.91
C CYS A 56 10.90 -7.17 5.92
N LEU A 57 10.17 -6.29 6.59
CA LEU A 57 10.71 -5.35 7.56
C LEU A 57 10.00 -5.48 8.92
N GLU A 58 10.75 -5.39 10.01
CA GLU A 58 10.19 -5.29 11.35
C GLU A 58 9.50 -3.94 11.59
N LYS A 59 10.07 -2.88 11.03
CA LYS A 59 9.56 -1.50 11.14
C LYS A 59 10.12 -0.62 10.01
N PRO A 60 9.53 0.56 9.79
CA PRO A 60 9.97 1.48 8.73
C PRO A 60 11.26 2.22 9.15
N TYR A 61 12.40 1.56 9.02
CA TYR A 61 13.70 2.16 9.34
C TYR A 61 13.99 3.38 8.46
N PRO A 62 14.34 4.54 9.03
CA PRO A 62 14.60 5.77 8.27
C PRO A 62 15.63 5.61 7.15
N ALA A 63 16.75 4.93 7.42
CA ALA A 63 17.78 4.69 6.40
C ALA A 63 17.30 3.85 5.20
N VAL A 64 16.36 2.93 5.43
CA VAL A 64 15.72 2.16 4.34
C VAL A 64 14.79 3.05 3.53
N LEU A 65 13.95 3.84 4.20
CA LEU A 65 13.01 4.74 3.54
C LEU A 65 13.73 5.79 2.70
N GLU A 66 14.75 6.43 3.23
CA GLU A 66 15.58 7.41 2.50
C GLU A 66 16.12 6.79 1.21
N LYS A 67 16.70 5.60 1.30
CA LYS A 67 17.25 4.88 0.14
C LYS A 67 16.17 4.50 -0.88
N VAL A 68 15.00 4.07 -0.43
CA VAL A 68 13.87 3.72 -1.31
C VAL A 68 13.44 4.94 -2.12
N TYR A 69 13.35 6.11 -1.49
CA TYR A 69 12.89 7.35 -2.11
C TYR A 69 13.98 8.15 -2.84
N GLU A 70 15.22 7.68 -2.89
CA GLU A 70 16.22 8.18 -3.86
C GLU A 70 15.84 7.84 -5.31
N GLN A 71 14.97 6.86 -5.52
CA GLN A 71 14.50 6.41 -6.82
C GLN A 71 13.41 7.34 -7.38
N GLU A 72 13.19 7.26 -8.69
CA GLU A 72 12.12 7.97 -9.41
C GLU A 72 11.35 7.03 -10.34
N GLY A 73 10.07 7.33 -10.55
CA GLY A 73 9.22 6.57 -11.48
C GLY A 73 8.90 5.15 -11.03
N LYS A 74 9.03 4.85 -9.73
CA LYS A 74 8.82 3.52 -9.17
C LYS A 74 7.42 3.34 -8.61
N ILE A 75 7.04 2.07 -8.44
CA ILE A 75 5.85 1.66 -7.70
C ILE A 75 6.33 1.08 -6.37
N ILE A 76 5.92 1.71 -5.28
CA ILE A 76 6.28 1.36 -3.91
C ILE A 76 5.01 1.03 -3.15
N VAL A 77 4.97 -0.13 -2.50
CA VAL A 77 3.80 -0.57 -1.73
C VAL A 77 4.24 -0.96 -0.33
N PHE A 78 3.54 -0.42 0.66
CA PHE A 78 3.68 -0.80 2.06
C PHE A 78 2.44 -1.57 2.51
N ALA A 79 2.64 -2.72 3.13
CA ALA A 79 1.57 -3.58 3.62
C ALA A 79 1.75 -3.86 5.12
N ASP A 80 0.69 -3.65 5.89
CA ASP A 80 0.62 -3.87 7.34
C ASP A 80 1.56 -2.97 8.17
N PHE A 81 1.97 -1.84 7.62
CA PHE A 81 2.63 -0.74 8.32
C PHE A 81 2.69 0.51 7.43
N ALA A 82 3.12 1.61 8.00
CA ALA A 82 3.37 2.91 7.35
C ALA A 82 2.17 3.87 7.26
N GLY A 83 0.95 3.48 7.60
CA GLY A 83 -0.21 4.38 7.57
C GLY A 83 -0.01 5.67 8.38
N ARG A 84 0.62 5.55 9.55
CA ARG A 84 0.90 6.68 10.44
C ARG A 84 2.01 7.61 9.93
N ILE A 85 2.94 7.10 9.13
CA ILE A 85 4.06 7.88 8.62
C ILE A 85 3.86 8.38 7.19
N ALA A 86 2.63 8.35 6.68
CA ALA A 86 2.32 8.86 5.34
C ALA A 86 2.80 10.30 5.09
N PRO A 87 2.76 11.25 6.07
CA PRO A 87 3.36 12.57 5.90
C PRO A 87 4.87 12.53 5.64
N LEU A 88 5.61 11.69 6.37
CA LEU A 88 7.05 11.50 6.15
C LEU A 88 7.33 10.90 4.77
N LEU A 89 6.58 9.88 4.37
CA LEU A 89 6.71 9.29 3.03
C LEU A 89 6.42 10.31 1.93
N SER A 90 5.46 11.21 2.17
CA SER A 90 5.13 12.30 1.25
C SER A 90 6.30 13.29 1.10
N GLU A 91 6.94 13.66 2.21
CA GLU A 91 8.13 14.52 2.19
C GLU A 91 9.30 13.89 1.44
N LEU A 92 9.52 12.58 1.64
CA LEU A 92 10.57 11.85 0.96
C LEU A 92 10.26 11.66 -0.53
N ASN A 93 9.00 11.42 -0.87
CA ASN A 93 8.56 11.10 -2.24
C ASN A 93 8.60 12.31 -3.18
N GLN A 94 8.09 13.46 -2.76
CA GLN A 94 8.04 14.68 -3.58
C GLN A 94 7.44 14.43 -4.98
N GLY A 95 6.37 13.66 -5.07
CA GLY A 95 5.67 13.34 -6.31
C GLY A 95 6.41 12.41 -7.30
N ARG A 96 7.58 11.89 -6.94
CA ARG A 96 8.47 11.16 -7.87
C ARG A 96 8.05 9.71 -8.15
N ASN A 97 7.41 9.06 -7.19
CA ASN A 97 7.00 7.65 -7.29
C ASN A 97 5.52 7.49 -6.97
N LEU A 98 4.90 6.43 -7.45
CA LEU A 98 3.59 6.03 -6.96
C LEU A 98 3.78 5.16 -5.70
N THR A 99 3.27 5.62 -4.58
CA THR A 99 3.29 4.89 -3.31
C THR A 99 1.87 4.52 -2.88
N LEU A 100 1.66 3.24 -2.57
CA LEU A 100 0.42 2.73 -1.97
C LEU A 100 0.69 2.27 -0.54
N ILE A 101 -0.15 2.68 0.40
CA ILE A 101 -0.09 2.23 1.79
C ILE A 101 -1.36 1.45 2.11
N LEU A 102 -1.20 0.19 2.49
CA LEU A 102 -2.26 -0.77 2.80
C LEU A 102 -2.04 -1.29 4.23
N ASP A 103 -2.30 -0.42 5.17
CA ASP A 103 -2.16 -0.66 6.61
C ASP A 103 -3.54 -0.72 7.27
N HIS A 104 -3.63 -0.91 8.57
CA HIS A 104 -4.89 -0.93 9.32
C HIS A 104 -4.74 -0.36 10.74
N HIS A 105 -3.61 0.24 11.03
CA HIS A 105 -3.33 0.88 12.31
C HIS A 105 -3.86 2.32 12.34
N ILE A 106 -3.49 3.10 13.35
CA ILE A 106 -3.79 4.54 13.36
C ILE A 106 -3.03 5.20 12.21
N ALA A 107 -3.76 5.92 11.37
CA ALA A 107 -3.22 6.50 10.14
C ALA A 107 -3.22 8.04 10.16
N GLU A 108 -2.30 8.63 9.41
CA GLU A 108 -2.24 10.05 9.12
C GLU A 108 -2.44 10.27 7.60
N PRO A 109 -3.14 11.33 7.19
CA PRO A 109 -3.29 11.65 5.77
C PRO A 109 -1.94 11.93 5.10
N SER A 110 -1.79 11.50 3.86
CA SER A 110 -0.66 11.90 3.03
C SER A 110 -0.77 13.37 2.59
N THR A 111 0.36 14.00 2.31
CA THR A 111 0.45 15.38 1.79
C THR A 111 1.00 15.45 0.36
N ASP A 112 1.23 14.30 -0.25
CA ASP A 112 1.66 14.12 -1.64
C ASP A 112 0.57 13.35 -2.40
N ALA A 113 0.08 13.89 -3.51
CA ALA A 113 -0.95 13.25 -4.33
C ALA A 113 -0.53 11.89 -4.92
N ARG A 114 0.76 11.58 -4.96
CA ARG A 114 1.30 10.30 -5.42
C ARG A 114 1.55 9.31 -4.28
N VAL A 115 1.26 9.67 -3.04
CA VAL A 115 1.27 8.80 -1.87
C VAL A 115 -0.17 8.53 -1.46
N LEU A 116 -0.69 7.37 -1.87
CA LEU A 116 -2.08 6.97 -1.66
C LEU A 116 -2.17 6.15 -0.37
N ASN A 117 -2.61 6.80 0.71
CA ASN A 117 -2.85 6.11 1.98
C ASN A 117 -4.26 5.51 1.99
N LEU A 118 -4.32 4.20 1.77
CA LEU A 118 -5.55 3.39 1.70
C LEU A 118 -5.85 2.70 3.03
N ASP A 119 -5.36 3.25 4.13
CA ASP A 119 -5.61 2.73 5.46
C ASP A 119 -7.10 2.93 5.83
N PRO A 120 -7.81 1.86 6.24
CA PRO A 120 -9.21 1.94 6.65
C PRO A 120 -9.51 2.96 7.74
N ASP A 121 -8.55 3.27 8.62
CA ASP A 121 -8.71 4.26 9.70
C ASP A 121 -9.09 5.65 9.15
N LEU A 122 -8.55 6.03 8.00
CA LEU A 122 -8.90 7.28 7.30
C LEU A 122 -10.33 7.30 6.75
N PHE A 123 -10.96 6.13 6.63
CA PHE A 123 -12.33 5.94 6.14
C PHE A 123 -13.31 5.60 7.26
N GLY A 124 -12.88 5.71 8.52
CA GLY A 124 -13.72 5.48 9.70
C GLY A 124 -13.85 4.01 10.13
N LEU A 125 -13.06 3.10 9.56
CA LEU A 125 -12.97 1.69 9.95
C LEU A 125 -11.79 1.48 10.89
N LYS A 126 -11.99 0.76 11.99
CA LYS A 126 -10.95 0.56 13.00
C LYS A 126 -10.25 -0.79 12.82
N GLY A 127 -8.92 -0.75 12.70
CA GLY A 127 -8.11 -1.93 12.46
C GLY A 127 -8.09 -2.95 13.60
N ASP A 128 -8.32 -2.52 14.83
CA ASP A 128 -8.41 -3.40 15.99
C ASP A 128 -9.77 -4.10 16.15
N ARG A 129 -10.79 -3.67 15.38
CA ARG A 129 -12.16 -4.17 15.50
C ARG A 129 -12.77 -4.59 14.16
N ASP A 130 -12.59 -3.80 13.12
CA ASP A 130 -13.38 -3.90 11.89
C ASP A 130 -12.64 -4.59 10.74
N ILE A 131 -11.32 -4.45 10.65
CA ILE A 131 -10.53 -4.93 9.51
C ILE A 131 -9.05 -5.13 9.89
N SER A 132 -8.45 -6.22 9.44
CA SER A 132 -7.02 -6.51 9.58
C SER A 132 -6.21 -6.06 8.35
N GLY A 133 -4.87 -6.07 8.46
CA GLY A 133 -3.97 -5.83 7.34
C GLY A 133 -4.19 -6.83 6.20
N SER A 134 -4.37 -8.10 6.53
CA SER A 134 -4.70 -9.16 5.55
C SER A 134 -6.03 -8.90 4.84
N ALA A 135 -7.06 -8.45 5.56
CA ALA A 135 -8.35 -8.10 4.98
C ALA A 135 -8.25 -6.84 4.09
N THR A 136 -7.46 -5.84 4.51
CA THR A 136 -7.15 -4.66 3.69
C THR A 136 -6.44 -5.06 2.38
N GLY A 137 -5.46 -5.94 2.47
CA GLY A 137 -4.76 -6.52 1.32
C GLY A 137 -5.71 -7.30 0.41
N TYR A 138 -6.65 -8.08 0.96
CA TYR A 138 -7.64 -8.81 0.18
C TYR A 138 -8.64 -7.90 -0.53
N LEU A 139 -9.11 -6.83 0.11
CA LEU A 139 -9.95 -5.84 -0.56
C LEU A 139 -9.22 -5.21 -1.75
N SER A 140 -7.95 -4.84 -1.56
CA SER A 140 -7.13 -4.31 -2.65
C SER A 140 -6.93 -5.34 -3.77
N TYR A 141 -6.74 -6.62 -3.44
CA TYR A 141 -6.72 -7.71 -4.41
C TYR A 141 -8.02 -7.76 -5.23
N CYS A 142 -9.18 -7.68 -4.58
CA CYS A 142 -10.47 -7.68 -5.25
C CYS A 142 -10.62 -6.48 -6.20
N MET A 143 -10.25 -5.28 -5.74
CA MET A 143 -10.34 -4.08 -6.57
C MET A 143 -9.38 -4.12 -7.76
N LEU A 144 -8.14 -4.58 -7.54
CA LEU A 144 -7.13 -4.70 -8.59
C LEU A 144 -7.54 -5.70 -9.70
N LEU A 145 -8.20 -6.79 -9.33
CA LEU A 145 -8.64 -7.82 -10.27
C LEU A 145 -10.09 -7.66 -10.74
N GLU A 146 -10.78 -6.59 -10.35
CA GLU A 146 -12.20 -6.34 -10.66
C GLU A 146 -13.13 -7.45 -10.12
N PHE A 147 -12.71 -8.19 -9.11
CA PHE A 147 -13.55 -9.12 -8.39
C PHE A 147 -14.28 -8.38 -7.27
N TYR A 148 -15.57 -8.14 -7.42
CA TYR A 148 -16.43 -7.63 -6.36
C TYR A 148 -16.97 -8.80 -5.55
N PRO A 149 -16.63 -8.92 -4.25
CA PRO A 149 -17.23 -9.93 -3.37
C PRO A 149 -18.68 -9.60 -3.05
#